data_e5da2cd506eb905a541488f2e2aab9f6
#
_entry.id   e5da2cd506eb905a541488f2e2aab9f6
#
_cell.length_a   1.000
_cell.length_b   1.000
_cell.length_c   1.000
_cell.angle_alpha   90.00
_cell.angle_beta   90.00
_cell.angle_gamma   90.00
#
_symmetry.space_group_name_H-M   'P 1'
#
loop_
_entity.id
_entity.type
_entity.pdbx_description
1 polymer ?
#
loop_
_entity_poly.entity_id
_entity_poly.type
_entity_poly.pdbx_seq_one_letter_code
_entity_poly.pdbx_strand_id
1 'polypeptide(L)'
;MAHDIAAIGNALVDTQFKVEQDFLDEIGMKPDEMVIQSREEQNAILDKLLLLNLESVVDCGGSATNSLVAASYFGSSCHHVCKLNDDEDGNKYLKSLSEAGIDHIGISSNDQNTPTGKCLVLVTPDAARTMCSTLGISEHLSEKDINFEYLQKSKIFYIEGYMVTSDSNFNSVTKSLDSLVGFGTKKALSLSNDGIVHGFREKFEKILSYGIDFVFGNHDEALALTETDNIDDAIEVLKEKDFTTIITDGPNGSFIITDGDVIKSNGFEVEAIDTNGAGDMFAGAFMHAMLSGKGLHECGVFANLAASKIVQTFGPRLKKEEYQDLLENL
;
A
#
# COMPACT_ATOMS: atom_id res chain seq x y z
N MET A 1 -12.95 -4.71 -19.62
CA MET A 1 -11.91 -3.89 -20.31
C MET A 1 -10.53 -4.41 -19.87
N ALA A 2 -9.47 -4.12 -20.60
CA ALA A 2 -8.12 -4.41 -20.14
C ALA A 2 -7.64 -3.20 -19.31
N HIS A 3 -7.07 -3.45 -18.13
CA HIS A 3 -6.48 -2.41 -17.30
C HIS A 3 -4.95 -2.47 -17.37
N ASP A 4 -4.30 -1.37 -17.11
CA ASP A 4 -2.84 -1.36 -16.94
C ASP A 4 -2.46 -2.05 -15.63
N ILE A 5 -3.15 -1.70 -14.53
CA ILE A 5 -2.89 -2.25 -13.21
C ILE A 5 -4.22 -2.73 -12.60
N ALA A 6 -4.29 -3.98 -12.18
CA ALA A 6 -5.26 -4.47 -11.23
C ALA A 6 -4.58 -4.67 -9.87
N ALA A 7 -5.23 -4.27 -8.77
CA ALA A 7 -4.69 -4.52 -7.44
C ALA A 7 -5.71 -5.21 -6.55
N ILE A 8 -5.21 -5.97 -5.56
CA ILE A 8 -5.99 -6.56 -4.48
C ILE A 8 -5.48 -6.01 -3.13
N GLY A 9 -6.39 -5.46 -2.33
CA GLY A 9 -6.02 -4.82 -1.07
C GLY A 9 -7.21 -4.51 -0.18
N ASN A 10 -6.91 -4.03 1.04
CA ASN A 10 -7.91 -3.62 2.01
C ASN A 10 -8.46 -2.23 1.65
N ALA A 11 -9.76 -2.07 1.84
CA ALA A 11 -10.44 -0.79 1.72
C ALA A 11 -10.67 -0.22 3.13
N LEU A 12 -9.95 0.83 3.48
CA LEU A 12 -10.01 1.48 4.79
C LEU A 12 -10.32 2.96 4.64
N VAL A 13 -11.17 3.50 5.52
CA VAL A 13 -11.33 4.95 5.66
C VAL A 13 -10.40 5.43 6.75
N ASP A 14 -9.43 6.25 6.37
CA ASP A 14 -8.43 6.79 7.28
C ASP A 14 -8.98 8.05 7.95
N THR A 15 -8.76 8.14 9.26
CA THR A 15 -8.98 9.37 10.03
C THR A 15 -7.67 9.75 10.70
N GLN A 16 -7.06 10.83 10.21
CA GLN A 16 -5.76 11.29 10.66
C GLN A 16 -5.89 12.39 11.73
N PHE A 17 -5.07 12.29 12.77
CA PHE A 17 -4.93 13.28 13.83
C PHE A 17 -3.45 13.62 14.04
N LYS A 18 -3.16 14.90 14.28
CA LYS A 18 -1.87 15.31 14.84
C LYS A 18 -1.94 15.18 16.36
N VAL A 19 -1.02 14.43 16.94
CA VAL A 19 -0.97 14.14 18.38
C VAL A 19 0.44 14.40 18.94
N GLU A 20 0.53 14.65 20.23
CA GLU A 20 1.81 14.69 20.93
C GLU A 20 2.24 13.27 21.36
N GLN A 21 3.54 13.06 21.60
CA GLN A 21 4.08 11.77 22.05
C GLN A 21 3.38 11.25 23.31
N ASP A 22 3.07 12.13 24.25
CA ASP A 22 2.38 11.79 25.50
C ASP A 22 1.04 11.07 25.27
N PHE A 23 0.36 11.36 24.15
CA PHE A 23 -0.88 10.66 23.79
C PHE A 23 -0.61 9.22 23.39
N LEU A 24 0.44 8.95 22.62
CA LEU A 24 0.84 7.58 22.27
C LEU A 24 1.20 6.78 23.52
N ASP A 25 1.94 7.39 24.45
CA ASP A 25 2.30 6.77 25.73
C ASP A 25 1.05 6.45 26.58
N GLU A 26 0.04 7.35 26.57
CA GLU A 26 -1.24 7.12 27.27
C GLU A 26 -2.02 5.93 26.73
N ILE A 27 -2.02 5.72 25.41
CA ILE A 27 -2.71 4.60 24.78
C ILE A 27 -1.83 3.34 24.67
N GLY A 28 -0.57 3.41 25.12
CA GLY A 28 0.38 2.29 25.16
C GLY A 28 0.92 1.88 23.79
N MET A 29 1.02 2.82 22.84
CA MET A 29 1.54 2.57 21.49
C MET A 29 2.88 3.27 21.27
N LYS A 30 3.67 2.73 20.35
CA LYS A 30 4.96 3.29 19.96
C LYS A 30 4.84 4.05 18.63
N PRO A 31 5.69 5.08 18.39
CA PRO A 31 5.82 5.67 17.07
C PRO A 31 6.09 4.61 15.99
N ASP A 32 5.54 4.84 14.79
CA ASP A 32 5.64 3.96 13.61
C ASP A 32 5.06 2.55 13.79
N GLU A 33 4.31 2.30 14.86
CA GLU A 33 3.64 1.01 15.07
C GLU A 33 2.32 0.94 14.29
N MET A 34 2.06 -0.24 13.68
CA MET A 34 0.76 -0.54 13.08
C MET A 34 0.11 -1.70 13.81
N VAL A 35 -1.09 -1.48 14.34
CA VAL A 35 -1.85 -2.49 15.10
C VAL A 35 -3.20 -2.73 14.44
N ILE A 36 -3.52 -4.01 14.19
CA ILE A 36 -4.87 -4.44 13.86
C ILE A 36 -5.58 -4.75 15.17
N GLN A 37 -6.72 -4.11 15.40
CA GLN A 37 -7.44 -4.19 16.67
C GLN A 37 -8.95 -4.31 16.46
N SER A 38 -9.68 -4.61 17.53
CA SER A 38 -11.13 -4.65 17.51
C SER A 38 -11.72 -3.24 17.32
N ARG A 39 -12.98 -3.21 16.89
CA ARG A 39 -13.73 -1.94 16.76
C ARG A 39 -13.91 -1.24 18.10
N GLU A 40 -14.09 -2.00 19.16
CA GLU A 40 -14.24 -1.48 20.54
C GLU A 40 -12.97 -0.78 21.00
N GLU A 41 -11.81 -1.38 20.77
CA GLU A 41 -10.50 -0.78 21.10
C GLU A 41 -10.25 0.48 20.29
N GLN A 42 -10.51 0.44 18.98
CA GLN A 42 -10.35 1.62 18.12
C GLN A 42 -11.29 2.77 18.54
N ASN A 43 -12.55 2.48 18.85
CA ASN A 43 -13.51 3.47 19.31
C ASN A 43 -13.06 4.10 20.64
N ALA A 44 -12.48 3.35 21.57
CA ALA A 44 -11.96 3.87 22.82
C ALA A 44 -10.82 4.89 22.60
N ILE A 45 -9.97 4.67 21.59
CA ILE A 45 -8.94 5.65 21.19
C ILE A 45 -9.60 6.87 20.55
N LEU A 46 -10.54 6.66 19.63
CA LEU A 46 -11.25 7.76 18.95
C LEU A 46 -11.98 8.66 19.94
N ASP A 47 -12.66 8.08 20.94
CA ASP A 47 -13.35 8.86 21.98
C ASP A 47 -12.38 9.77 22.75
N LYS A 48 -11.17 9.31 23.06
CA LYS A 48 -10.12 10.13 23.68
C LYS A 48 -9.69 11.27 22.75
N LEU A 49 -9.46 11.00 21.47
CA LEU A 49 -9.08 12.02 20.48
C LEU A 49 -10.15 13.09 20.32
N LEU A 50 -11.43 12.70 20.30
CA LEU A 50 -12.55 13.64 20.22
C LEU A 50 -12.64 14.56 21.44
N LEU A 51 -12.30 14.07 22.64
CA LEU A 51 -12.24 14.89 23.85
C LEU A 51 -11.15 15.98 23.80
N LEU A 52 -10.09 15.75 23.02
CA LEU A 52 -9.01 16.72 22.83
C LEU A 52 -9.37 17.83 21.83
N ASN A 53 -10.53 17.74 21.15
CA ASN A 53 -10.97 18.66 20.10
C ASN A 53 -9.91 18.90 19.01
N LEU A 54 -9.17 17.86 18.63
CA LEU A 54 -8.19 17.92 17.57
C LEU A 54 -8.87 17.99 16.19
N GLU A 55 -8.28 18.74 15.29
CA GLU A 55 -8.67 18.69 13.87
C GLU A 55 -8.29 17.34 13.28
N SER A 56 -9.18 16.76 12.49
CA SER A 56 -8.94 15.51 11.78
C SER A 56 -9.10 15.68 10.27
N VAL A 57 -8.32 14.91 9.55
CA VAL A 57 -8.49 14.73 8.10
C VAL A 57 -9.03 13.33 7.86
N VAL A 58 -10.10 13.23 7.08
CA VAL A 58 -10.72 11.95 6.70
C VAL A 58 -10.50 11.73 5.22
N ASP A 59 -9.87 10.62 4.86
CA ASP A 59 -9.62 10.23 3.48
C ASP A 59 -9.87 8.72 3.30
N CYS A 60 -9.93 8.26 2.07
CA CYS A 60 -10.05 6.85 1.75
C CYS A 60 -8.63 6.28 1.57
N GLY A 61 -8.22 5.40 2.48
CA GLY A 61 -6.90 4.81 2.54
C GLY A 61 -6.84 3.36 2.05
N GLY A 62 -5.89 2.63 2.58
CA GLY A 62 -5.48 1.32 2.10
C GLY A 62 -4.30 1.44 1.14
N SER A 63 -3.22 0.69 1.42
CA SER A 63 -1.94 0.80 0.70
C SER A 63 -2.11 0.58 -0.81
N ALA A 64 -2.78 -0.51 -1.22
CA ALA A 64 -3.04 -0.76 -2.64
C ALA A 64 -3.86 0.36 -3.29
N THR A 65 -4.83 0.94 -2.57
CA THR A 65 -5.65 2.02 -3.10
C THR A 65 -4.84 3.28 -3.33
N ASN A 66 -3.97 3.65 -2.39
CA ASN A 66 -3.10 4.81 -2.54
C ASN A 66 -2.16 4.65 -3.73
N SER A 67 -1.58 3.43 -3.91
CA SER A 67 -0.75 3.11 -5.07
C SER A 67 -1.53 3.22 -6.39
N LEU A 68 -2.78 2.73 -6.43
CA LEU A 68 -3.63 2.84 -7.61
C LEU A 68 -4.05 4.28 -7.91
N VAL A 69 -4.35 5.08 -6.88
CA VAL A 69 -4.65 6.52 -7.04
C VAL A 69 -3.47 7.24 -7.67
N ALA A 70 -2.26 6.99 -7.19
CA ALA A 70 -1.05 7.54 -7.76
C ALA A 70 -0.89 7.13 -9.23
N ALA A 71 -0.94 5.84 -9.53
CA ALA A 71 -0.83 5.33 -10.90
C ALA A 71 -1.92 5.88 -11.82
N SER A 72 -3.16 5.98 -11.33
CA SER A 72 -4.30 6.51 -12.11
C SER A 72 -4.13 8.00 -12.43
N TYR A 73 -3.72 8.81 -11.47
CA TYR A 73 -3.49 10.24 -11.71
C TYR A 73 -2.27 10.50 -12.58
N PHE A 74 -1.30 9.59 -12.63
CA PHE A 74 -0.23 9.57 -13.63
C PHE A 74 -0.71 9.09 -15.02
N GLY A 75 -1.91 8.51 -15.15
CA GLY A 75 -2.52 8.15 -16.43
C GLY A 75 -2.67 6.67 -16.71
N SER A 76 -2.33 5.78 -15.77
CA SER A 76 -2.60 4.34 -15.90
C SER A 76 -4.07 4.02 -15.67
N SER A 77 -4.64 3.09 -16.44
CA SER A 77 -5.99 2.55 -16.17
C SER A 77 -5.91 1.51 -15.06
N CYS A 78 -6.72 1.69 -14.00
CA CYS A 78 -6.63 0.90 -12.77
C CYS A 78 -7.95 0.20 -12.43
N HIS A 79 -7.82 -1.02 -11.85
CA HIS A 79 -8.93 -1.77 -11.25
C HIS A 79 -8.58 -2.20 -9.83
N HIS A 80 -9.47 -1.96 -8.88
CA HIS A 80 -9.27 -2.35 -7.48
C HIS A 80 -10.18 -3.49 -7.06
N VAL A 81 -9.56 -4.59 -6.61
CA VAL A 81 -10.24 -5.70 -5.95
C VAL A 81 -10.21 -5.44 -4.44
N CYS A 82 -11.32 -4.98 -3.91
CA CYS A 82 -11.51 -4.72 -2.48
C CYS A 82 -12.96 -5.02 -2.09
N LYS A 83 -13.23 -5.10 -0.80
CA LYS A 83 -14.58 -5.35 -0.29
C LYS A 83 -15.09 -4.14 0.49
N LEU A 84 -16.29 -3.68 0.12
CA LEU A 84 -16.98 -2.55 0.72
C LEU A 84 -18.35 -2.99 1.26
N ASN A 85 -18.75 -2.41 2.39
CA ASN A 85 -20.09 -2.59 2.92
C ASN A 85 -21.04 -1.44 2.48
N ASP A 86 -22.34 -1.70 2.48
CA ASP A 86 -23.36 -0.68 2.21
C ASP A 86 -23.59 0.18 3.46
N ASP A 87 -22.61 1.03 3.75
CA ASP A 87 -22.62 2.01 4.82
C ASP A 87 -22.06 3.36 4.35
N GLU A 88 -22.07 4.35 5.23
CA GLU A 88 -21.61 5.70 4.89
C GLU A 88 -20.14 5.71 4.43
N ASP A 89 -19.28 4.95 5.10
CA ASP A 89 -17.84 4.88 4.80
C ASP A 89 -17.58 4.13 3.49
N GLY A 90 -18.30 3.01 3.24
CA GLY A 90 -18.24 2.30 1.96
C GLY A 90 -18.69 3.15 0.78
N ASN A 91 -19.74 3.94 0.95
CA ASN A 91 -20.21 4.86 -0.09
C ASN A 91 -19.23 6.02 -0.33
N LYS A 92 -18.57 6.55 0.72
CA LYS A 92 -17.46 7.53 0.57
C LYS A 92 -16.28 6.93 -0.18
N TYR A 93 -15.91 5.70 0.17
CA TYR A 93 -14.83 5.00 -0.48
C TYR A 93 -15.08 4.75 -1.96
N LEU A 94 -16.28 4.27 -2.30
CA LEU A 94 -16.75 4.07 -3.66
C LEU A 94 -16.65 5.35 -4.49
N LYS A 95 -17.08 6.48 -3.91
CA LYS A 95 -16.98 7.78 -4.54
C LYS A 95 -15.52 8.18 -4.79
N SER A 96 -14.65 7.99 -3.82
CA SER A 96 -13.21 8.29 -3.95
C SER A 96 -12.54 7.49 -5.08
N LEU A 97 -12.84 6.18 -5.21
CA LEU A 97 -12.36 5.37 -6.33
C LEU A 97 -12.84 5.92 -7.68
N SER A 98 -14.11 6.26 -7.77
CA SER A 98 -14.71 6.82 -9.00
C SER A 98 -14.10 8.18 -9.39
N GLU A 99 -13.83 9.05 -8.43
CA GLU A 99 -13.17 10.35 -8.63
C GLU A 99 -11.72 10.18 -9.09
N ALA A 100 -11.05 9.16 -8.60
CA ALA A 100 -9.70 8.79 -9.05
C ALA A 100 -9.70 8.05 -10.41
N GLY A 101 -10.84 7.71 -10.97
CA GLY A 101 -10.94 6.96 -12.23
C GLY A 101 -10.52 5.49 -12.11
N ILE A 102 -10.66 4.91 -10.91
CA ILE A 102 -10.35 3.51 -10.62
C ILE A 102 -11.61 2.67 -10.74
N ASP A 103 -11.57 1.66 -11.60
CA ASP A 103 -12.67 0.70 -11.75
C ASP A 103 -12.70 -0.30 -10.56
N HIS A 104 -13.90 -0.71 -10.18
CA HIS A 104 -14.14 -1.73 -9.15
C HIS A 104 -15.52 -2.36 -9.34
N ILE A 105 -15.82 -3.45 -8.63
CA ILE A 105 -17.11 -4.17 -8.77
C ILE A 105 -18.27 -3.53 -8.01
N GLY A 106 -18.04 -2.49 -7.23
CA GLY A 106 -19.04 -1.82 -6.39
C GLY A 106 -19.12 -2.38 -4.98
N ILE A 107 -20.17 -1.98 -4.25
CA ILE A 107 -20.48 -2.49 -2.92
C ILE A 107 -20.94 -3.94 -3.06
N SER A 108 -20.31 -4.84 -2.31
CA SER A 108 -20.54 -6.29 -2.38
C SER A 108 -21.07 -6.90 -1.08
N SER A 109 -21.31 -6.09 -0.05
CA SER A 109 -21.85 -6.50 1.25
C SER A 109 -22.88 -5.53 1.78
N ASN A 110 -23.84 -6.04 2.58
CA ASN A 110 -24.79 -5.24 3.37
C ASN A 110 -24.88 -5.80 4.82
N ASP A 111 -23.79 -6.32 5.33
CA ASP A 111 -23.72 -6.87 6.69
C ASP A 111 -23.86 -5.75 7.72
N GLN A 112 -24.89 -5.84 8.57
CA GLN A 112 -25.18 -4.83 9.58
C GLN A 112 -24.21 -4.88 10.77
N ASN A 113 -23.47 -5.97 10.93
CA ASN A 113 -22.56 -6.19 12.06
C ASN A 113 -21.10 -5.89 11.73
N THR A 114 -20.75 -5.91 10.42
CA THR A 114 -19.37 -5.80 9.96
C THR A 114 -19.24 -4.59 9.02
N PRO A 115 -18.98 -3.39 9.54
CA PRO A 115 -18.90 -2.18 8.73
C PRO A 115 -17.67 -2.15 7.83
N THR A 116 -17.61 -1.16 6.93
CA THR A 116 -16.40 -0.81 6.18
C THR A 116 -15.23 -0.55 7.13
N GLY A 117 -14.05 -1.00 6.75
CA GLY A 117 -12.84 -0.90 7.56
C GLY A 117 -12.39 0.55 7.79
N LYS A 118 -11.72 0.78 8.91
CA LYS A 118 -11.21 2.10 9.32
C LYS A 118 -9.79 2.02 9.83
N CYS A 119 -9.04 3.10 9.61
CA CYS A 119 -7.74 3.32 10.23
C CYS A 119 -7.71 4.67 10.96
N LEU A 120 -7.30 4.68 12.21
CA LEU A 120 -6.88 5.91 12.89
C LEU A 120 -5.38 6.07 12.67
N VAL A 121 -4.99 7.19 12.08
CA VAL A 121 -3.59 7.53 11.84
C VAL A 121 -3.20 8.66 12.78
N LEU A 122 -2.24 8.40 13.65
CA LEU A 122 -1.74 9.32 14.67
C LEU A 122 -0.35 9.79 14.24
N VAL A 123 -0.23 11.08 13.92
CA VAL A 123 1.01 11.67 13.41
C VAL A 123 1.62 12.54 14.50
N THR A 124 2.84 12.21 14.92
CA THR A 124 3.62 12.95 15.91
C THR A 124 4.49 14.04 15.27
N PRO A 125 5.03 15.04 16.04
CA PRO A 125 5.78 16.16 15.48
C PRO A 125 7.06 15.79 14.72
N ASP A 126 7.61 14.61 14.94
CA ASP A 126 8.75 14.02 14.20
C ASP A 126 8.34 13.36 12.88
N ALA A 127 7.07 13.53 12.47
CA ALA A 127 6.46 12.92 11.29
C ALA A 127 6.31 11.39 11.36
N ALA A 128 6.55 10.76 12.51
CA ALA A 128 6.24 9.34 12.73
C ALA A 128 4.72 9.12 12.71
N ARG A 129 4.31 7.94 12.20
CA ARG A 129 2.89 7.60 12.07
C ARG A 129 2.56 6.31 12.79
N THR A 130 1.63 6.36 13.70
CA THR A 130 1.11 5.20 14.41
C THR A 130 -0.30 4.89 13.93
N MET A 131 -0.56 3.65 13.56
CA MET A 131 -1.82 3.25 12.92
C MET A 131 -2.58 2.23 13.75
N CYS A 132 -3.87 2.54 14.00
CA CYS A 132 -4.82 1.65 14.67
C CYS A 132 -5.88 1.23 13.66
N SER A 133 -5.80 0.04 13.12
CA SER A 133 -6.65 -0.41 12.02
C SER A 133 -7.69 -1.44 12.49
N THR A 134 -8.93 -1.25 12.04
CA THR A 134 -10.00 -2.24 12.11
C THR A 134 -10.40 -2.59 10.68
N LEU A 135 -10.15 -3.84 10.27
CA LEU A 135 -10.36 -4.24 8.87
C LEU A 135 -11.84 -4.31 8.49
N GLY A 136 -12.74 -4.59 9.44
CA GLY A 136 -14.17 -4.67 9.18
C GLY A 136 -14.48 -5.64 8.05
N ILE A 137 -15.35 -5.23 7.10
CA ILE A 137 -15.74 -6.10 5.99
C ILE A 137 -14.57 -6.41 5.04
N SER A 138 -13.52 -5.60 5.04
CA SER A 138 -12.34 -5.79 4.18
C SER A 138 -11.62 -7.11 4.47
N GLU A 139 -11.66 -7.64 5.70
CA GLU A 139 -11.03 -8.93 6.03
C GLU A 139 -11.77 -10.16 5.48
N HIS A 140 -12.97 -9.94 4.89
CA HIS A 140 -13.84 -10.98 4.37
C HIS A 140 -13.94 -10.99 2.84
N LEU A 141 -12.89 -10.51 2.16
CA LEU A 141 -12.82 -10.61 0.69
C LEU A 141 -12.88 -12.08 0.26
N SER A 142 -13.61 -12.37 -0.80
CA SER A 142 -13.83 -13.72 -1.30
C SER A 142 -13.80 -13.77 -2.82
N GLU A 143 -13.79 -14.97 -3.42
CA GLU A 143 -13.81 -15.17 -4.86
C GLU A 143 -14.99 -14.46 -5.55
N LYS A 144 -16.11 -14.25 -4.85
CA LYS A 144 -17.30 -13.54 -5.38
C LYS A 144 -17.05 -12.05 -5.60
N ASP A 145 -16.04 -11.52 -4.92
CA ASP A 145 -15.66 -10.12 -4.98
C ASP A 145 -14.57 -9.88 -6.06
N ILE A 146 -14.18 -10.93 -6.83
CA ILE A 146 -13.08 -10.88 -7.79
C ILE A 146 -13.58 -11.10 -9.20
N ASN A 147 -13.27 -10.19 -10.10
CA ASN A 147 -13.42 -10.41 -11.52
C ASN A 147 -12.08 -10.92 -12.10
N PHE A 148 -11.91 -12.23 -12.13
CA PHE A 148 -10.68 -12.86 -12.63
C PHE A 148 -10.33 -12.49 -14.07
N GLU A 149 -11.33 -12.25 -14.94
CA GLU A 149 -11.10 -11.83 -16.32
C GLU A 149 -10.40 -10.45 -16.37
N TYR A 150 -10.68 -9.56 -15.44
CA TYR A 150 -9.98 -8.27 -15.36
C TYR A 150 -8.52 -8.47 -14.95
N LEU A 151 -8.24 -9.36 -13.99
CA LEU A 151 -6.88 -9.67 -13.58
C LEU A 151 -6.07 -10.26 -14.74
N GLN A 152 -6.63 -11.24 -15.45
CA GLN A 152 -5.99 -11.92 -16.59
C GLN A 152 -5.69 -10.99 -17.77
N LYS A 153 -6.46 -9.92 -17.92
CA LYS A 153 -6.29 -8.92 -18.98
C LYS A 153 -5.45 -7.72 -18.57
N SER A 154 -5.10 -7.59 -17.31
CA SER A 154 -4.27 -6.50 -16.81
C SER A 154 -2.79 -6.74 -17.12
N LYS A 155 -2.01 -5.67 -17.26
CA LYS A 155 -0.56 -5.79 -17.47
C LYS A 155 0.17 -6.15 -16.19
N ILE A 156 -0.29 -5.57 -15.05
CA ILE A 156 0.25 -5.83 -13.71
C ILE A 156 -0.91 -6.21 -12.78
N PHE A 157 -0.69 -7.24 -11.95
CA PHE A 157 -1.50 -7.56 -10.78
C PHE A 157 -0.69 -7.24 -9.52
N TYR A 158 -1.11 -6.20 -8.78
CA TYR A 158 -0.44 -5.69 -7.58
C TYR A 158 -1.13 -6.19 -6.31
N ILE A 159 -0.37 -6.77 -5.41
CA ILE A 159 -0.84 -7.42 -4.18
C ILE A 159 -0.36 -6.61 -2.98
N GLU A 160 -1.31 -6.19 -2.13
CA GLU A 160 -1.01 -5.58 -0.83
C GLU A 160 -0.59 -6.65 0.18
N GLY A 161 0.55 -6.46 0.85
CA GLY A 161 1.07 -7.42 1.82
C GLY A 161 0.15 -7.65 3.01
N TYR A 162 -0.60 -6.65 3.46
CA TYR A 162 -1.58 -6.81 4.54
C TYR A 162 -2.67 -7.85 4.27
N MET A 163 -2.85 -8.30 3.04
CA MET A 163 -3.80 -9.37 2.70
C MET A 163 -3.49 -10.70 3.38
N VAL A 164 -2.26 -10.90 3.87
CA VAL A 164 -1.86 -12.12 4.61
C VAL A 164 -2.47 -12.19 6.02
N THR A 165 -2.95 -11.08 6.58
CA THR A 165 -3.45 -10.99 7.95
C THR A 165 -4.81 -11.65 8.15
N SER A 166 -5.59 -11.82 7.08
CA SER A 166 -6.86 -12.57 7.07
C SER A 166 -6.75 -13.82 6.21
N ASP A 167 -7.27 -14.95 6.68
CA ASP A 167 -7.29 -16.19 5.89
C ASP A 167 -8.18 -16.08 4.65
N SER A 168 -9.31 -15.35 4.74
CA SER A 168 -10.19 -15.09 3.60
C SER A 168 -9.46 -14.28 2.52
N ASN A 169 -8.77 -13.23 2.92
CA ASN A 169 -8.00 -12.37 2.02
C ASN A 169 -6.82 -13.13 1.40
N PHE A 170 -6.08 -13.87 2.20
CA PHE A 170 -4.97 -14.70 1.72
C PHE A 170 -5.45 -15.75 0.69
N ASN A 171 -6.60 -16.41 0.96
CA ASN A 171 -7.21 -17.34 0.01
C ASN A 171 -7.62 -16.62 -1.29
N SER A 172 -8.13 -15.41 -1.19
CA SER A 172 -8.48 -14.59 -2.37
C SER A 172 -7.26 -14.20 -3.20
N VAL A 173 -6.13 -13.89 -2.56
CA VAL A 173 -4.84 -13.66 -3.23
C VAL A 173 -4.37 -14.91 -3.95
N THR A 174 -4.33 -16.06 -3.28
CA THR A 174 -3.87 -17.32 -3.90
C THR A 174 -4.75 -17.75 -5.06
N LYS A 175 -6.07 -17.60 -4.96
CA LYS A 175 -7.01 -17.85 -6.06
C LYS A 175 -6.81 -16.90 -7.24
N SER A 176 -6.52 -15.64 -6.96
CA SER A 176 -6.17 -14.68 -8.00
C SER A 176 -4.90 -15.09 -8.72
N LEU A 177 -3.85 -15.48 -7.99
CA LEU A 177 -2.60 -15.97 -8.55
C LEU A 177 -2.78 -17.26 -9.34
N ASP A 178 -3.60 -18.23 -8.86
CA ASP A 178 -3.95 -19.44 -9.61
C ASP A 178 -4.60 -19.09 -10.96
N SER A 179 -5.47 -18.06 -10.97
CA SER A 179 -6.16 -17.63 -12.19
C SER A 179 -5.25 -17.01 -13.24
N LEU A 180 -4.06 -16.57 -12.85
CA LEU A 180 -3.08 -15.91 -13.72
C LEU A 180 -2.08 -16.90 -14.35
N VAL A 181 -2.13 -18.18 -13.99
CA VAL A 181 -1.25 -19.20 -14.57
C VAL A 181 -1.50 -19.31 -16.08
N GLY A 182 -0.45 -19.11 -16.88
CA GLY A 182 -0.52 -19.13 -18.35
C GLY A 182 -0.93 -17.80 -18.99
N PHE A 183 -1.16 -16.75 -18.21
CA PHE A 183 -1.38 -15.39 -18.71
C PHE A 183 -0.09 -14.55 -18.60
N GLY A 184 0.00 -13.49 -19.39
CA GLY A 184 1.17 -12.59 -19.42
C GLY A 184 1.14 -11.48 -18.38
N THR A 185 0.19 -11.50 -17.46
CA THR A 185 0.07 -10.50 -16.38
C THR A 185 1.26 -10.59 -15.43
N LYS A 186 2.00 -9.49 -15.28
CA LYS A 186 3.08 -9.38 -14.31
C LYS A 186 2.52 -9.31 -12.89
N LYS A 187 3.18 -9.96 -11.95
CA LYS A 187 2.75 -10.05 -10.56
C LYS A 187 3.68 -9.20 -9.69
N ALA A 188 3.11 -8.27 -8.94
CA ALA A 188 3.83 -7.39 -8.04
C ALA A 188 3.28 -7.53 -6.61
N LEU A 189 4.17 -7.54 -5.63
CA LEU A 189 3.84 -7.70 -4.20
C LEU A 189 4.46 -6.55 -3.41
N SER A 190 3.67 -5.87 -2.58
CA SER A 190 4.19 -5.01 -1.52
C SER A 190 4.38 -5.83 -0.24
N LEU A 191 5.48 -5.60 0.45
CA LEU A 191 5.73 -6.21 1.77
C LEU A 191 4.92 -5.51 2.87
N SER A 192 4.63 -4.23 2.69
CA SER A 192 3.72 -3.40 3.50
C SER A 192 4.18 -3.05 4.92
N ASN A 193 4.76 -3.98 5.67
CA ASN A 193 5.26 -3.75 7.03
C ASN A 193 6.16 -4.93 7.47
N ASP A 194 7.27 -4.62 8.14
CA ASP A 194 8.25 -5.60 8.63
C ASP A 194 7.66 -6.60 9.64
N GLY A 195 6.86 -6.12 10.58
CA GLY A 195 6.17 -6.97 11.57
C GLY A 195 5.20 -7.96 10.92
N ILE A 196 4.52 -7.54 9.83
CA ILE A 196 3.64 -8.43 9.05
C ILE A 196 4.48 -9.47 8.28
N VAL A 197 5.62 -9.08 7.72
CA VAL A 197 6.53 -10.02 7.04
C VAL A 197 7.03 -11.09 8.01
N HIS A 198 7.46 -10.70 9.21
CA HIS A 198 7.88 -11.64 10.25
C HIS A 198 6.73 -12.54 10.73
N GLY A 199 5.56 -11.95 11.03
CA GLY A 199 4.43 -12.65 11.62
C GLY A 199 3.75 -13.64 10.67
N PHE A 200 3.80 -13.40 9.37
CA PHE A 200 3.12 -14.19 8.34
C PHE A 200 4.06 -14.73 7.26
N ARG A 201 5.30 -14.99 7.61
CA ARG A 201 6.36 -15.46 6.70
C ARG A 201 5.92 -16.57 5.77
N GLU A 202 5.32 -17.64 6.28
CA GLU A 202 4.87 -18.78 5.48
C GLU A 202 3.87 -18.37 4.38
N LYS A 203 3.01 -17.37 4.67
CA LYS A 203 2.06 -16.86 3.68
C LYS A 203 2.77 -16.02 2.61
N PHE A 204 3.77 -15.21 2.99
CA PHE A 204 4.60 -14.49 2.01
C PHE A 204 5.39 -15.46 1.13
N GLU A 205 6.05 -16.46 1.69
CA GLU A 205 6.76 -17.50 0.95
C GLU A 205 5.81 -18.23 -0.04
N LYS A 206 4.58 -18.51 0.41
CA LYS A 206 3.56 -19.10 -0.47
C LYS A 206 3.22 -18.18 -1.62
N ILE A 207 3.02 -16.86 -1.40
CA ILE A 207 2.76 -15.89 -2.48
C ILE A 207 3.96 -15.82 -3.44
N LEU A 208 5.18 -15.71 -2.92
CA LEU A 208 6.41 -15.66 -3.71
C LEU A 208 6.57 -16.91 -4.59
N SER A 209 6.16 -18.08 -4.10
CA SER A 209 6.22 -19.34 -4.86
C SER A 209 5.36 -19.36 -6.15
N TYR A 210 4.47 -18.40 -6.33
CA TYR A 210 3.70 -18.23 -7.57
C TYR A 210 4.48 -17.52 -8.70
N GLY A 211 5.78 -17.27 -8.50
CA GLY A 211 6.62 -16.57 -9.46
C GLY A 211 6.22 -15.10 -9.57
N ILE A 212 6.37 -14.38 -8.47
CA ILE A 212 6.21 -12.92 -8.42
C ILE A 212 7.31 -12.29 -9.29
N ASP A 213 6.97 -11.25 -10.05
CA ASP A 213 7.93 -10.54 -10.90
C ASP A 213 8.61 -9.38 -10.15
N PHE A 214 7.84 -8.67 -9.30
CA PHE A 214 8.31 -7.49 -8.58
C PHE A 214 7.93 -7.55 -7.09
N VAL A 215 8.87 -7.23 -6.21
CA VAL A 215 8.64 -7.10 -4.77
C VAL A 215 9.02 -5.69 -4.35
N PHE A 216 8.07 -4.97 -3.75
CA PHE A 216 8.27 -3.63 -3.20
C PHE A 216 8.36 -3.70 -1.69
N GLY A 217 9.32 -3.02 -1.13
CA GLY A 217 9.48 -2.89 0.32
C GLY A 217 10.37 -1.72 0.68
N ASN A 218 10.44 -1.43 1.98
CA ASN A 218 11.43 -0.54 2.54
C ASN A 218 12.64 -1.31 3.09
N HIS A 219 13.59 -0.58 3.69
CA HIS A 219 14.78 -1.14 4.31
C HIS A 219 14.44 -2.24 5.34
N ASP A 220 13.55 -1.96 6.31
CA ASP A 220 13.24 -2.87 7.41
C ASP A 220 12.43 -4.09 6.93
N GLU A 221 11.55 -3.90 5.96
CA GLU A 221 10.82 -4.97 5.30
C GLU A 221 11.75 -5.91 4.51
N ALA A 222 12.81 -5.36 3.89
CA ALA A 222 13.81 -6.17 3.22
C ALA A 222 14.63 -7.01 4.21
N LEU A 223 15.03 -6.44 5.36
CA LEU A 223 15.68 -7.19 6.45
C LEU A 223 14.77 -8.31 6.96
N ALA A 224 13.48 -8.00 7.18
CA ALA A 224 12.50 -8.98 7.61
C ALA A 224 12.32 -10.12 6.60
N LEU A 225 12.25 -9.80 5.30
CA LEU A 225 12.09 -10.80 4.25
C LEU A 225 13.29 -11.73 4.14
N THR A 226 14.50 -11.20 4.30
CA THR A 226 15.76 -11.93 4.12
C THR A 226 16.30 -12.55 5.41
N GLU A 227 15.75 -12.20 6.57
CA GLU A 227 16.23 -12.59 7.91
C GLU A 227 17.71 -12.15 8.14
N THR A 228 18.03 -10.94 7.72
CA THR A 228 19.36 -10.34 7.88
C THR A 228 19.32 -9.14 8.82
N ASP A 229 20.48 -8.77 9.36
CA ASP A 229 20.62 -7.68 10.33
C ASP A 229 21.04 -6.34 9.68
N ASN A 230 21.39 -6.35 8.40
CA ASN A 230 21.81 -5.16 7.67
C ASN A 230 21.47 -5.25 6.17
N ILE A 231 21.42 -4.09 5.52
CA ILE A 231 20.97 -3.99 4.14
C ILE A 231 21.93 -4.63 3.13
N ASP A 232 23.25 -4.62 3.41
CA ASP A 232 24.22 -5.19 2.48
C ASP A 232 24.04 -6.71 2.39
N ASP A 233 23.84 -7.38 3.53
CA ASP A 233 23.54 -8.82 3.57
C ASP A 233 22.18 -9.12 2.94
N ALA A 234 21.16 -8.26 3.17
CA ALA A 234 19.85 -8.39 2.53
C ALA A 234 19.96 -8.33 1.00
N ILE A 235 20.73 -7.38 0.49
CA ILE A 235 20.96 -7.22 -0.96
C ILE A 235 21.62 -8.49 -1.54
N GLU A 236 22.64 -9.06 -0.86
CA GLU A 236 23.27 -10.29 -1.36
C GLU A 236 22.28 -11.48 -1.39
N VAL A 237 21.40 -11.61 -0.41
CA VAL A 237 20.33 -12.63 -0.43
C VAL A 237 19.34 -12.38 -1.57
N LEU A 238 18.98 -11.12 -1.81
CA LEU A 238 18.00 -10.75 -2.82
C LEU A 238 18.53 -10.87 -4.26
N LYS A 239 19.84 -10.76 -4.49
CA LYS A 239 20.47 -11.03 -5.79
C LYS A 239 20.28 -12.46 -6.29
N GLU A 240 20.07 -13.42 -5.38
CA GLU A 240 19.86 -14.84 -5.70
C GLU A 240 18.38 -15.18 -5.98
N LYS A 241 17.49 -14.19 -5.96
CA LYS A 241 16.04 -14.42 -6.19
C LYS A 241 15.66 -14.22 -7.66
N ASP A 242 14.67 -14.97 -8.10
CA ASP A 242 14.14 -14.93 -9.48
C ASP A 242 13.14 -13.76 -9.71
N PHE A 243 13.08 -12.78 -8.79
CA PHE A 243 12.22 -11.61 -8.88
C PHE A 243 13.02 -10.31 -8.71
N THR A 244 12.55 -9.24 -9.33
CA THR A 244 13.10 -7.91 -9.10
C THR A 244 12.62 -7.36 -7.77
N THR A 245 13.53 -6.99 -6.87
CA THR A 245 13.19 -6.33 -5.60
C THR A 245 13.47 -4.83 -5.70
N ILE A 246 12.53 -4.03 -5.25
CA ILE A 246 12.62 -2.57 -5.20
C ILE A 246 12.54 -2.15 -3.73
N ILE A 247 13.66 -1.66 -3.17
CA ILE A 247 13.79 -1.28 -1.77
C ILE A 247 13.90 0.23 -1.67
N THR A 248 12.99 0.87 -0.95
CA THR A 248 13.09 2.28 -0.60
C THR A 248 13.96 2.45 0.66
N ASP A 249 14.82 3.47 0.65
CA ASP A 249 15.78 3.79 1.73
C ASP A 249 15.64 5.27 2.15
N GLY A 250 14.41 5.72 2.32
CA GLY A 250 14.08 7.07 2.76
C GLY A 250 14.76 8.16 1.91
N PRO A 251 15.48 9.11 2.55
CA PRO A 251 16.14 10.19 1.82
C PRO A 251 17.32 9.72 0.93
N ASN A 252 17.82 8.49 1.14
CA ASN A 252 18.91 7.94 0.34
C ASN A 252 18.43 7.43 -1.03
N GLY A 253 17.12 7.30 -1.23
CA GLY A 253 16.50 6.87 -2.49
C GLY A 253 16.06 5.43 -2.50
N SER A 254 16.48 4.65 -3.51
CA SER A 254 16.05 3.26 -3.65
C SER A 254 17.12 2.38 -4.30
N PHE A 255 17.05 1.08 -3.99
CA PHE A 255 17.80 0.02 -4.64
C PHE A 255 16.84 -0.84 -5.47
N ILE A 256 17.22 -1.14 -6.70
CA ILE A 256 16.51 -2.09 -7.55
C ILE A 256 17.45 -3.26 -7.80
N ILE A 257 17.10 -4.42 -7.30
CA ILE A 257 17.92 -5.63 -7.35
C ILE A 257 17.27 -6.57 -8.35
N THR A 258 17.98 -6.89 -9.41
CA THR A 258 17.46 -7.71 -10.52
C THR A 258 18.60 -8.45 -11.22
N ASP A 259 18.41 -9.72 -11.56
CA ASP A 259 19.37 -10.55 -12.30
C ASP A 259 20.80 -10.53 -11.70
N GLY A 260 20.92 -10.46 -10.37
CA GLY A 260 22.20 -10.39 -9.63
C GLY A 260 22.85 -9.01 -9.59
N ASP A 261 22.28 -8.01 -10.27
CA ASP A 261 22.77 -6.63 -10.31
C ASP A 261 21.99 -5.72 -9.33
N VAL A 262 22.61 -4.61 -8.93
CA VAL A 262 22.00 -3.55 -8.11
C VAL A 262 22.03 -2.23 -8.84
N ILE A 263 20.85 -1.68 -9.07
CA ILE A 263 20.66 -0.35 -9.65
C ILE A 263 20.27 0.60 -8.51
N LYS A 264 21.08 1.61 -8.23
CA LYS A 264 20.79 2.62 -7.23
C LYS A 264 20.18 3.85 -7.88
N SER A 265 19.04 4.33 -7.35
CA SER A 265 18.42 5.60 -7.71
C SER A 265 18.48 6.54 -6.51
N ASN A 266 19.06 7.72 -6.69
CA ASN A 266 19.22 8.69 -5.61
C ASN A 266 17.86 9.22 -5.13
N GLY A 267 17.78 9.48 -3.82
CA GLY A 267 16.65 10.16 -3.22
C GLY A 267 16.73 11.70 -3.36
N PHE A 268 15.74 12.34 -2.77
CA PHE A 268 15.63 13.80 -2.72
C PHE A 268 15.59 14.21 -1.25
N GLU A 269 16.50 15.07 -0.84
CA GLU A 269 16.51 15.61 0.52
C GLU A 269 15.42 16.66 0.66
N VAL A 270 14.42 16.38 1.49
CA VAL A 270 13.27 17.27 1.75
C VAL A 270 12.91 17.24 3.24
N GLU A 271 12.23 18.28 3.70
CA GLU A 271 11.66 18.30 5.04
C GLU A 271 10.34 17.53 5.04
N ALA A 272 10.31 16.39 5.73
CA ALA A 272 9.12 15.57 5.84
C ALA A 272 8.13 16.16 6.86
N ILE A 273 6.86 16.21 6.47
CA ILE A 273 5.72 16.61 7.31
C ILE A 273 4.94 15.38 7.76
N ASP A 274 4.78 14.42 6.86
CA ASP A 274 4.06 13.17 7.07
C ASP A 274 4.60 12.11 6.11
N THR A 275 5.03 10.97 6.62
CA THR A 275 5.55 9.87 5.79
C THR A 275 4.47 8.91 5.31
N ASN A 276 3.18 9.17 5.67
CA ASN A 276 2.07 8.33 5.25
C ASN A 276 1.92 8.29 3.74
N GLY A 277 1.81 7.09 3.17
CA GLY A 277 1.62 6.89 1.73
C GLY A 277 2.88 7.05 0.88
N ALA A 278 4.07 7.29 1.46
CA ALA A 278 5.32 7.42 0.70
C ALA A 278 5.65 6.17 -0.11
N GLY A 279 5.57 5.00 0.51
CA GLY A 279 5.77 3.71 -0.17
C GLY A 279 4.68 3.43 -1.22
N ASP A 280 3.44 3.82 -0.95
CA ASP A 280 2.32 3.65 -1.88
C ASP A 280 2.49 4.54 -3.12
N MET A 281 2.86 5.81 -2.90
CA MET A 281 3.18 6.76 -3.97
C MET A 281 4.34 6.24 -4.81
N PHE A 282 5.40 5.76 -4.16
CA PHE A 282 6.57 5.19 -4.84
C PHE A 282 6.15 4.00 -5.73
N ALA A 283 5.40 3.03 -5.18
CA ALA A 283 4.97 1.85 -5.94
C ALA A 283 4.07 2.21 -7.12
N GLY A 284 3.10 3.13 -6.93
CA GLY A 284 2.22 3.61 -7.98
C GLY A 284 2.97 4.34 -9.10
N ALA A 285 3.90 5.23 -8.75
CA ALA A 285 4.74 5.96 -9.70
C ALA A 285 5.70 5.02 -10.46
N PHE A 286 6.33 4.08 -9.75
CA PHE A 286 7.24 3.10 -10.36
C PHE A 286 6.52 2.23 -11.41
N MET A 287 5.35 1.66 -11.03
CA MET A 287 4.55 0.85 -11.95
C MET A 287 4.09 1.65 -13.16
N HIS A 288 3.66 2.90 -12.96
CA HIS A 288 3.28 3.78 -14.08
C HIS A 288 4.46 4.06 -15.03
N ALA A 289 5.63 4.42 -14.50
CA ALA A 289 6.84 4.69 -15.30
C ALA A 289 7.26 3.45 -16.10
N MET A 290 7.23 2.27 -15.47
CA MET A 290 7.53 0.99 -16.14
C MET A 290 6.57 0.71 -17.29
N LEU A 291 5.26 0.93 -17.08
CA LEU A 291 4.23 0.77 -18.11
C LEU A 291 4.35 1.78 -19.24
N SER A 292 4.97 2.94 -18.97
CA SER A 292 5.32 3.97 -19.95
C SER A 292 6.61 3.64 -20.73
N GLY A 293 7.23 2.47 -20.48
CA GLY A 293 8.40 1.98 -21.22
C GLY A 293 9.73 2.54 -20.72
N LYS A 294 9.77 3.11 -19.50
CA LYS A 294 11.03 3.60 -18.90
C LYS A 294 11.90 2.44 -18.41
N GLY A 295 13.20 2.63 -18.40
CA GLY A 295 14.15 1.71 -17.79
C GLY A 295 14.05 1.70 -16.26
N LEU A 296 14.49 0.62 -15.60
CA LEU A 296 14.33 0.45 -14.15
C LEU A 296 14.95 1.60 -13.35
N HIS A 297 16.10 2.12 -13.75
CA HIS A 297 16.72 3.28 -13.11
C HIS A 297 15.83 4.53 -13.20
N GLU A 298 15.28 4.82 -14.38
CA GLU A 298 14.38 5.96 -14.59
C GLU A 298 13.08 5.81 -13.79
N CYS A 299 12.54 4.57 -13.70
CA CYS A 299 11.40 4.26 -12.82
C CYS A 299 11.72 4.59 -11.36
N GLY A 300 12.90 4.20 -10.86
CA GLY A 300 13.33 4.49 -9.51
C GLY A 300 13.49 5.99 -9.24
N VAL A 301 14.10 6.74 -10.18
CA VAL A 301 14.25 8.19 -10.06
C VAL A 301 12.89 8.90 -10.01
N PHE A 302 11.96 8.55 -10.90
CA PHE A 302 10.62 9.13 -10.91
C PHE A 302 9.83 8.79 -9.66
N ALA A 303 9.90 7.54 -9.21
CA ALA A 303 9.23 7.08 -7.99
C ALA A 303 9.78 7.77 -6.73
N ASN A 304 11.12 7.95 -6.63
CA ASN A 304 11.73 8.71 -5.54
C ASN A 304 11.29 10.18 -5.54
N LEU A 305 11.18 10.81 -6.72
CA LEU A 305 10.69 12.19 -6.84
C LEU A 305 9.24 12.28 -6.37
N ALA A 306 8.36 11.36 -6.78
CA ALA A 306 6.98 11.34 -6.37
C ALA A 306 6.84 11.10 -4.85
N ALA A 307 7.61 10.16 -4.29
CA ALA A 307 7.66 9.89 -2.86
C ALA A 307 8.18 11.10 -2.06
N SER A 308 9.21 11.81 -2.55
CA SER A 308 9.71 13.02 -1.91
C SER A 308 8.68 14.15 -1.88
N LYS A 309 7.78 14.19 -2.85
CA LYS A 309 6.72 15.20 -2.92
C LYS A 309 5.61 14.92 -1.90
N ILE A 310 5.15 13.65 -1.78
CA ILE A 310 4.07 13.31 -0.86
C ILE A 310 4.47 13.54 0.60
N VAL A 311 5.68 13.23 1.00
CA VAL A 311 6.11 13.40 2.40
C VAL A 311 6.15 14.86 2.88
N GLN A 312 6.07 15.83 1.97
CA GLN A 312 5.97 17.26 2.27
C GLN A 312 4.52 17.73 2.49
N THR A 313 3.55 16.82 2.44
CA THR A 313 2.13 17.12 2.64
C THR A 313 1.57 16.31 3.79
N PHE A 314 0.46 16.73 4.35
CA PHE A 314 -0.25 15.96 5.36
C PHE A 314 -1.32 15.08 4.69
N GLY A 315 -1.20 13.77 4.86
CA GLY A 315 -2.09 12.77 4.27
C GLY A 315 -1.44 11.92 3.18
N PRO A 316 -2.06 10.77 2.83
CA PRO A 316 -1.45 9.75 1.96
C PRO A 316 -1.56 10.07 0.46
N ARG A 317 -2.12 11.21 0.07
CA ARG A 317 -2.36 11.57 -1.34
C ARG A 317 -2.07 13.04 -1.61
N LEU A 318 -1.52 13.31 -2.78
CA LEU A 318 -1.39 14.65 -3.33
C LEU A 318 -2.74 15.14 -3.93
N LYS A 319 -2.83 16.42 -4.18
CA LYS A 319 -3.91 16.96 -5.05
C LYS A 319 -3.66 16.55 -6.49
N LYS A 320 -4.73 16.36 -7.25
CA LYS A 320 -4.66 15.83 -8.62
C LYS A 320 -3.72 16.64 -9.54
N GLU A 321 -3.68 17.94 -9.38
CA GLU A 321 -2.86 18.83 -10.18
C GLU A 321 -1.35 18.58 -9.95
N GLU A 322 -0.95 18.23 -8.72
CA GLU A 322 0.44 17.98 -8.36
C GLU A 322 1.02 16.73 -9.04
N TYR A 323 0.18 15.75 -9.38
CA TYR A 323 0.61 14.58 -10.17
C TYR A 323 0.96 14.97 -11.61
N GLN A 324 0.25 15.96 -12.19
CA GLN A 324 0.55 16.43 -13.54
C GLN A 324 1.90 17.17 -13.57
N ASP A 325 2.21 17.97 -12.55
CA ASP A 325 3.50 18.63 -12.42
C ASP A 325 4.67 17.62 -12.31
N LEU A 326 4.43 16.48 -11.62
CA LEU A 326 5.42 15.42 -11.52
C LEU A 326 5.67 14.72 -12.87
N LEU A 327 4.63 14.52 -13.69
CA LEU A 327 4.75 13.88 -15.01
C LEU A 327 5.69 14.62 -15.97
N GLU A 328 5.89 15.92 -15.80
CA GLU A 328 6.86 16.67 -16.61
C GLU A 328 8.30 16.18 -16.40
N ASN A 329 8.55 15.38 -15.34
CA ASN A 329 9.86 14.81 -15.00
C ASN A 329 9.97 13.31 -15.37
N LEU A 330 8.95 12.71 -15.98
CA LEU A 330 8.95 11.35 -16.48
C LEU A 330 9.44 11.30 -17.94
#